data_db35aeddcebc59fb33277ed6554222cc
#
_entry.id   db35aeddcebc59fb33277ed6554222cc
#
_cell.length_a   1.000
_cell.length_b   1.000
_cell.length_c   1.000
_cell.angle_alpha   90.00
_cell.angle_beta   90.00
_cell.angle_gamma   90.00
#
_symmetry.space_group_name_H-M   'P 1'
#
loop_
_entity.id
_entity.type
_entity.pdbx_description
1 polymer ?
#
loop_
_entity_poly.entity_id
_entity_poly.type
_entity_poly.pdbx_seq_one_letter_code
_entity_poly.pdbx_strand_id
1 'polypeptide(L)'
;MSKLPTLYFSQAKDTDMKMRIYDKARELNESSPQKTERLKEWLGWEDIDTLFRVEVVLHNTNVREFIERYGERLYSEVGEHSNVLNLLGMSEFRTAMFLDSSDRLIYFREKKTREKISLVEVCSGI
;
A
#
# COMPACT_ATOMS: atom_id res chain seq x y z
N MET A 1 -2.93 -0.01 28.66
CA MET A 1 -3.31 0.48 27.33
C MET A 1 -3.37 -0.68 26.35
N SER A 2 -4.52 -0.89 25.74
CA SER A 2 -4.65 -1.97 24.76
C SER A 2 -3.81 -1.63 23.51
N LYS A 3 -2.99 -2.58 23.10
CA LYS A 3 -2.26 -2.47 21.85
C LYS A 3 -3.26 -2.67 20.71
N LEU A 4 -3.33 -1.73 19.79
CA LEU A 4 -4.03 -1.94 18.55
C LEU A 4 -3.30 -3.05 17.79
N PRO A 5 -3.99 -4.15 17.42
CA PRO A 5 -3.33 -5.24 16.74
C PRO A 5 -2.88 -4.84 15.34
N THR A 6 -1.80 -5.42 14.86
CA THR A 6 -1.45 -5.36 13.45
C THR A 6 -2.41 -6.25 12.69
N LEU A 7 -3.04 -5.72 11.67
CA LEU A 7 -3.93 -6.49 10.79
C LEU A 7 -3.17 -6.99 9.59
N TYR A 8 -3.34 -8.27 9.28
CA TYR A 8 -2.70 -8.93 8.14
C TYR A 8 -3.76 -9.44 7.16
N PHE A 9 -3.50 -9.24 5.89
CA PHE A 9 -4.36 -9.70 4.81
C PHE A 9 -3.52 -10.43 3.78
N SER A 10 -4.02 -11.56 3.29
CA SER A 10 -3.38 -12.31 2.21
C SER A 10 -4.45 -13.10 1.46
N GLN A 11 -4.16 -13.39 0.18
CA GLN A 11 -5.04 -14.26 -0.59
C GLN A 11 -4.73 -15.72 -0.26
N ALA A 12 -5.77 -16.56 -0.17
CA ALA A 12 -5.62 -17.97 0.17
C ALA A 12 -4.77 -18.75 -0.85
N LYS A 13 -4.78 -18.32 -2.11
CA LYS A 13 -4.04 -18.98 -3.20
C LYS A 13 -2.71 -18.29 -3.52
N ASP A 14 -2.51 -17.08 -3.06
CA ASP A 14 -1.30 -16.30 -3.30
C ASP A 14 -0.76 -15.83 -1.96
N THR A 15 0.19 -16.61 -1.43
CA THR A 15 0.83 -16.30 -0.15
C THR A 15 1.93 -15.26 -0.29
N ASP A 16 2.32 -14.93 -1.52
CA ASP A 16 3.40 -13.98 -1.78
C ASP A 16 2.95 -12.53 -1.62
N MET A 17 1.70 -12.25 -2.00
CA MET A 17 1.14 -10.91 -1.86
C MET A 17 0.50 -10.76 -0.48
N LYS A 18 0.97 -9.78 0.29
CA LYS A 18 0.47 -9.54 1.65
C LYS A 18 0.27 -8.05 1.88
N MET A 19 -0.70 -7.73 2.73
CA MET A 19 -0.91 -6.38 3.22
C MET A 19 -0.92 -6.41 4.74
N ARG A 20 -0.34 -5.39 5.36
CA ARG A 20 -0.47 -5.17 6.80
C ARG A 20 -0.85 -3.73 7.10
N ILE A 21 -1.65 -3.57 8.13
CA ILE A 21 -2.06 -2.27 8.64
C ILE A 21 -1.67 -2.22 10.11
N TYR A 22 -0.87 -1.22 10.50
CA TYR A 22 -0.38 -1.14 11.87
C TYR A 22 -0.17 0.31 12.32
N ASP A 23 -0.05 0.48 13.62
CA ASP A 23 0.21 1.78 14.24
C ASP A 23 1.69 2.13 14.14
N LYS A 24 2.02 2.94 13.14
CA LYS A 24 3.40 3.39 12.88
C LYS A 24 3.89 4.37 13.93
N ALA A 25 3.00 5.22 14.47
CA ALA A 25 3.38 6.16 15.51
C ALA A 25 3.91 5.43 16.74
N ARG A 26 3.24 4.37 17.14
CA ARG A 26 3.65 3.56 18.27
C ARG A 26 4.98 2.87 18.04
N GLU A 27 5.15 2.25 16.88
CA GLU A 27 6.42 1.59 16.51
C GLU A 27 7.59 2.58 16.58
N LEU A 28 7.43 3.77 16.01
CA LEU A 28 8.47 4.80 16.01
C LEU A 28 8.78 5.29 17.40
N ASN A 29 7.76 5.56 18.22
CA ASN A 29 7.97 6.07 19.58
C ASN A 29 8.63 5.03 20.48
N GLU A 30 8.37 3.75 20.29
CA GLU A 30 8.98 2.67 21.07
C GLU A 30 10.39 2.32 20.60
N SER A 31 10.63 2.33 19.27
CA SER A 31 11.86 1.79 18.70
C SER A 31 12.85 2.82 18.18
N SER A 32 12.42 4.02 17.80
CA SER A 32 13.32 5.00 17.21
C SER A 32 12.83 6.43 17.36
N PRO A 33 13.12 7.07 18.52
CA PRO A 33 12.77 8.47 18.75
C PRO A 33 13.34 9.44 17.70
N GLN A 34 14.53 9.15 17.18
CA GLN A 34 15.16 9.99 16.15
C GLN A 34 14.39 9.99 14.84
N LYS A 35 13.87 8.82 14.42
CA LYS A 35 13.03 8.72 13.22
C LYS A 35 11.70 9.44 13.42
N THR A 36 11.16 9.41 14.62
CA THR A 36 9.95 10.15 14.98
C THR A 36 10.15 11.64 14.77
N GLU A 37 11.26 12.20 15.26
CA GLU A 37 11.54 13.61 15.09
C GLU A 37 11.71 14.01 13.62
N ARG A 38 12.39 13.21 12.81
CA ARG A 38 12.55 13.45 11.39
C ARG A 38 11.20 13.41 10.65
N LEU A 39 10.34 12.48 11.02
CA LEU A 39 9.02 12.35 10.40
C LEU A 39 8.13 13.54 10.77
N LYS A 40 8.20 14.02 12.00
CA LYS A 40 7.51 15.24 12.44
C LYS A 40 7.91 16.45 11.60
N GLU A 41 9.20 16.65 11.39
CA GLU A 41 9.72 17.73 10.56
C GLU A 41 9.21 17.61 9.12
N TRP A 42 9.29 16.41 8.56
CA TRP A 42 8.89 16.16 7.18
C TRP A 42 7.39 16.38 6.95
N LEU A 43 6.55 15.95 7.90
CA LEU A 43 5.10 16.11 7.83
C LEU A 43 4.62 17.49 8.31
N GLY A 44 5.47 18.25 9.00
CA GLY A 44 5.07 19.52 9.61
C GLY A 44 4.15 19.35 10.81
N TRP A 45 4.22 18.22 11.51
CA TRP A 45 3.40 17.90 12.67
C TRP A 45 4.16 18.17 13.96
N GLU A 46 3.46 18.68 14.98
CA GLU A 46 4.03 18.88 16.31
C GLU A 46 4.22 17.56 17.05
N ASP A 47 3.23 16.68 16.96
CA ASP A 47 3.26 15.37 17.58
C ASP A 47 2.76 14.29 16.62
N ILE A 48 3.26 13.07 16.81
CA ILE A 48 2.77 11.90 16.10
C ILE A 48 2.16 10.94 17.13
N ASP A 49 0.90 11.17 17.48
CA ASP A 49 0.17 10.31 18.41
C ASP A 49 -0.53 9.16 17.72
N THR A 50 -1.03 9.42 16.52
CA THR A 50 -1.75 8.43 15.73
C THR A 50 -1.28 8.50 14.29
N LEU A 51 -0.70 7.41 13.82
CA LEU A 51 -0.29 7.28 12.41
C LEU A 51 -0.37 5.82 12.03
N PHE A 52 -1.38 5.48 11.24
CA PHE A 52 -1.49 4.13 10.70
C PHE A 52 -0.75 4.02 9.38
N ARG A 53 -0.04 2.93 9.22
CA ARG A 53 0.64 2.63 7.97
C ARG A 53 0.01 1.42 7.30
N VAL A 54 -0.24 1.55 6.01
CA VAL A 54 -0.70 0.46 5.16
C VAL A 54 0.47 0.07 4.27
N GLU A 55 0.92 -1.16 4.40
CA GLU A 55 2.01 -1.69 3.59
C GLU A 55 1.52 -2.86 2.75
N VAL A 56 1.89 -2.86 1.48
CA VAL A 56 1.71 -4.01 0.60
C VAL A 56 3.09 -4.58 0.31
N VAL A 57 3.25 -5.87 0.59
CA VAL A 57 4.48 -6.60 0.29
C VAL A 57 4.26 -7.39 -0.98
N LEU A 58 5.09 -7.13 -1.98
CA LEU A 58 5.04 -7.78 -3.27
C LEU A 58 6.37 -8.48 -3.55
N HIS A 59 6.29 -9.70 -4.06
CA HIS A 59 7.45 -10.42 -4.54
C HIS A 59 7.64 -10.18 -6.04
N ASN A 60 8.79 -10.59 -6.57
CA ASN A 60 9.11 -10.44 -7.99
C ASN A 60 8.00 -10.97 -8.91
N THR A 61 7.41 -12.10 -8.55
CA THR A 61 6.32 -12.70 -9.31
C THR A 61 5.13 -11.74 -9.44
N ASN A 62 4.76 -11.11 -8.34
CA ASN A 62 3.65 -10.15 -8.32
C ASN A 62 3.93 -8.94 -9.19
N VAL A 63 5.14 -8.41 -9.11
CA VAL A 63 5.58 -7.26 -9.92
C VAL A 63 5.56 -7.60 -11.41
N ARG A 64 6.07 -8.78 -11.78
CA ARG A 64 6.07 -9.24 -13.16
C ARG A 64 4.66 -9.42 -13.71
N GLU A 65 3.77 -10.03 -12.94
CA GLU A 65 2.36 -10.20 -13.31
C GLU A 65 1.67 -8.85 -13.53
N PHE A 66 1.96 -7.88 -12.69
CA PHE A 66 1.44 -6.54 -12.84
C PHE A 66 1.94 -5.90 -14.14
N ILE A 67 3.23 -6.01 -14.42
CA ILE A 67 3.83 -5.48 -15.65
C ILE A 67 3.24 -6.17 -16.89
N GLU A 68 3.04 -7.48 -16.85
CA GLU A 68 2.42 -8.23 -17.96
C GLU A 68 1.00 -7.76 -18.26
N ARG A 69 0.21 -7.48 -17.22
CA ARG A 69 -1.17 -7.04 -17.38
C ARG A 69 -1.30 -5.60 -17.88
N TYR A 70 -0.42 -4.74 -17.42
CA TYR A 70 -0.51 -3.30 -17.67
C TYR A 70 0.68 -2.74 -18.44
N GLY A 71 1.63 -3.60 -18.84
CA GLY A 71 2.90 -3.20 -19.43
C GLY A 71 2.78 -2.37 -20.69
N GLU A 72 1.92 -2.75 -21.62
CA GLU A 72 1.71 -1.98 -22.85
C GLU A 72 1.26 -0.56 -22.57
N ARG A 73 0.39 -0.40 -21.60
CA ARG A 73 -0.12 0.88 -21.18
C ARG A 73 0.94 1.73 -20.50
N LEU A 74 1.78 1.09 -19.68
CA LEU A 74 2.89 1.76 -19.00
C LEU A 74 4.03 2.09 -19.96
N TYR A 75 4.34 1.18 -20.88
CA TYR A 75 5.42 1.38 -21.85
C TYR A 75 5.13 2.48 -22.87
N SER A 76 3.86 2.74 -23.17
CA SER A 76 3.52 3.87 -24.03
C SER A 76 3.87 5.22 -23.40
N GLU A 77 3.89 5.30 -22.06
CA GLU A 77 4.22 6.52 -21.32
C GLU A 77 5.70 6.63 -20.98
N VAL A 78 6.39 5.52 -20.73
CA VAL A 78 7.76 5.51 -20.20
C VAL A 78 8.81 4.92 -21.14
N GLY A 79 8.39 4.38 -22.28
CA GLY A 79 9.29 3.77 -23.26
C GLY A 79 9.60 2.30 -22.98
N GLU A 80 9.83 1.55 -24.06
CA GLU A 80 10.04 0.09 -24.03
C GLU A 80 11.32 -0.37 -23.32
N HIS A 81 12.24 0.54 -23.05
CA HIS A 81 13.54 0.20 -22.48
C HIS A 81 13.63 0.39 -20.96
N SER A 82 12.51 0.72 -20.31
CA SER A 82 12.50 0.88 -18.86
C SER A 82 12.57 -0.47 -18.18
N ASN A 83 13.63 -0.71 -17.40
CA ASN A 83 13.72 -1.91 -16.58
C ASN A 83 12.84 -1.76 -15.32
N VAL A 84 12.69 -2.86 -14.59
CA VAL A 84 11.87 -2.90 -13.37
C VAL A 84 12.32 -1.84 -12.35
N LEU A 85 13.61 -1.62 -12.20
CA LEU A 85 14.14 -0.64 -11.25
C LEU A 85 13.71 0.78 -11.62
N ASN A 86 13.73 1.12 -12.92
CA ASN A 86 13.27 2.42 -13.39
C ASN A 86 11.77 2.61 -13.14
N LEU A 87 10.97 1.58 -13.38
CA LEU A 87 9.53 1.60 -13.10
C LEU A 87 9.26 1.79 -11.61
N LEU A 88 9.97 1.07 -10.75
CA LEU A 88 9.83 1.21 -9.30
C LEU A 88 10.25 2.60 -8.79
N GLY A 89 11.09 3.30 -9.52
CA GLY A 89 11.44 4.69 -9.23
C GLY A 89 10.34 5.70 -9.52
N MET A 90 9.32 5.33 -10.30
CA MET A 90 8.23 6.21 -10.70
C MET A 90 7.06 6.14 -9.72
N SER A 91 6.62 7.30 -9.23
CA SER A 91 5.52 7.35 -8.26
C SER A 91 4.21 6.85 -8.84
N GLU A 92 3.93 7.13 -10.10
CA GLU A 92 2.73 6.68 -10.80
C GLU A 92 2.67 5.16 -10.88
N PHE A 93 3.81 4.51 -11.15
CA PHE A 93 3.89 3.06 -11.20
C PHE A 93 3.67 2.44 -9.82
N ARG A 94 4.33 2.98 -8.79
CA ARG A 94 4.15 2.50 -7.41
C ARG A 94 2.71 2.67 -6.94
N THR A 95 2.09 3.81 -7.24
CA THR A 95 0.70 4.08 -6.87
C THR A 95 -0.25 3.11 -7.57
N ALA A 96 -0.08 2.88 -8.86
CA ALA A 96 -0.92 1.95 -9.62
C ALA A 96 -0.79 0.52 -9.07
N MET A 97 0.42 0.10 -8.74
CA MET A 97 0.70 -1.21 -8.18
C MET A 97 0.08 -1.37 -6.79
N PHE A 98 0.17 -0.33 -5.96
CA PHE A 98 -0.46 -0.31 -4.64
C PHE A 98 -1.99 -0.41 -4.74
N LEU A 99 -2.60 0.38 -5.62
CA LEU A 99 -4.06 0.38 -5.81
C LEU A 99 -4.56 -0.98 -6.31
N ASP A 100 -3.89 -1.55 -7.30
CA ASP A 100 -4.25 -2.87 -7.82
C ASP A 100 -4.13 -3.96 -6.75
N SER A 101 -3.04 -3.95 -6.02
CA SER A 101 -2.78 -4.94 -4.97
C SER A 101 -3.73 -4.82 -3.79
N SER A 102 -3.98 -3.60 -3.33
CA SER A 102 -4.90 -3.36 -2.22
C SER A 102 -6.32 -3.78 -2.57
N ASP A 103 -6.74 -3.55 -3.80
CA ASP A 103 -8.07 -3.93 -4.28
C ASP A 103 -8.26 -5.46 -4.33
N ARG A 104 -7.18 -6.21 -4.52
CA ARG A 104 -7.20 -7.67 -4.50
C ARG A 104 -7.23 -8.25 -3.09
N LEU A 105 -6.59 -7.57 -2.15
CA LEU A 105 -6.43 -8.06 -0.78
C LEU A 105 -7.56 -7.62 0.14
N ILE A 106 -8.07 -6.41 -0.05
CA ILE A 106 -9.14 -5.85 0.76
C ILE A 106 -10.20 -5.24 -0.15
N TYR A 107 -11.43 -5.65 0.04
CA TYR A 107 -12.57 -5.01 -0.59
C TYR A 107 -13.79 -5.12 0.32
N PHE A 108 -14.74 -4.24 0.09
CA PHE A 108 -16.00 -4.20 0.79
C PHE A 108 -17.12 -4.50 -0.19
N ARG A 109 -18.24 -4.99 0.31
CA ARG A 109 -19.41 -5.19 -0.52
C ARG A 109 -20.57 -4.35 0.01
N GLU A 110 -21.27 -3.66 -0.90
CA GLU A 110 -22.47 -2.96 -0.55
C GLU A 110 -23.50 -3.97 -0.03
N LYS A 111 -24.15 -3.66 1.08
CA LYS A 111 -24.99 -4.62 1.80
C LYS A 111 -26.20 -5.13 1.00
N LYS A 112 -26.81 -4.25 0.22
CA LYS A 112 -28.02 -4.59 -0.57
C LYS A 112 -27.70 -5.13 -1.95
N THR A 113 -26.84 -4.45 -2.70
CA THR A 113 -26.52 -4.78 -4.09
C THR A 113 -25.43 -5.82 -4.22
N ARG A 114 -24.63 -6.03 -3.16
CA ARG A 114 -23.43 -6.88 -3.15
C ARG A 114 -22.33 -6.40 -4.08
N GLU A 115 -22.43 -5.16 -4.53
CA GLU A 115 -21.43 -4.53 -5.37
C GLU A 115 -20.11 -4.34 -4.61
N LYS A 116 -19.00 -4.61 -5.29
CA LYS A 116 -17.66 -4.47 -4.72
C LYS A 116 -17.27 -3.01 -4.58
N ILE A 117 -16.80 -2.63 -3.39
CA ILE A 117 -16.29 -1.30 -3.09
C ILE A 117 -14.83 -1.43 -2.68
N SER A 118 -13.93 -0.71 -3.33
CA SER A 118 -12.51 -0.75 -3.03
C SER A 118 -12.17 -0.04 -1.72
N LEU A 119 -11.03 -0.40 -1.14
CA LEU A 119 -10.52 0.28 0.07
C LEU A 119 -10.35 1.78 -0.18
N VAL A 120 -9.88 2.16 -1.36
CA VAL A 120 -9.68 3.57 -1.73
C VAL A 120 -10.99 4.34 -1.75
N GLU A 121 -12.05 3.76 -2.29
CA GLU A 121 -13.38 4.37 -2.28
C GLU A 121 -13.89 4.59 -0.86
N VAL A 122 -13.72 3.59 0.01
CA VAL A 122 -14.11 3.70 1.42
C VAL A 122 -13.32 4.82 2.12
N CYS A 123 -12.01 4.88 1.91
CA CYS A 123 -11.14 5.88 2.53
C CYS A 123 -11.38 7.30 1.99
N SER A 124 -11.86 7.45 0.76
CA SER A 124 -12.18 8.76 0.20
C SER A 124 -13.54 9.30 0.64
N GLY A 125 -14.26 8.56 1.47
CA GLY A 125 -15.54 9.02 2.02
C GLY A 125 -16.71 9.05 1.04
N ILE A 126 -16.62 8.26 0.00
CA ILE A 126 -17.68 8.16 -1.02
C ILE A 126 -18.69 7.10 -0.64
#